data_dc25df707c64bc2ebf24fc5e9ad8d0ab
#
_entry.id   dc25df707c64bc2ebf24fc5e9ad8d0ab
#
_cell.length_a   1.000
_cell.length_b   1.000
_cell.length_c   1.000
_cell.angle_alpha   90.00
_cell.angle_beta   90.00
_cell.angle_gamma   90.00
#
_symmetry.space_group_name_H-M   'P 1'
#
loop_
_entity.id
_entity.type
_entity.pdbx_description
1 polymer ?
#
loop_
_entity_poly.entity_id
_entity_poly.type
_entity_poly.pdbx_seq_one_letter_code
_entity_poly.pdbx_strand_id
1 'polypeptide(L)'
;LNYLRLHPSEPLDSAMEHFVRREIPEVTERELMACFAGMLFLDMYNRTYFRGETVRTLVDNGVRVHVFGKGWENLKVKHPENLILNGRQLDSAECVKIIRNTKLALNTMPWFKDGAHDRIFTAMLNKAVSLTDGSIYLKERFCDGKDLAFYELEHLDALPEQVLSMLGHPKKMKEIIEYSYERALKEDTWANR
;
A
#
# COMPACT_ATOMS: atom_id res chain seq x y z
N LEU A 1 -10.49 -13.40 10.34
CA LEU A 1 -10.42 -12.86 8.97
C LEU A 1 -11.45 -11.74 8.74
N ASN A 2 -12.73 -11.94 9.07
CA ASN A 2 -13.74 -10.88 8.91
C ASN A 2 -13.38 -9.61 9.69
N TYR A 3 -12.88 -9.76 10.91
CA TYR A 3 -12.42 -8.64 11.72
C TYR A 3 -11.33 -7.82 11.01
N LEU A 4 -10.29 -8.46 10.47
CA LEU A 4 -9.22 -7.78 9.73
C LEU A 4 -9.71 -7.03 8.48
N ARG A 5 -10.78 -7.51 7.84
CA ARG A 5 -11.39 -6.82 6.70
C ARG A 5 -12.14 -5.56 7.11
N LEU A 6 -12.75 -5.57 8.28
CA LEU A 6 -13.52 -4.45 8.82
C LEU A 6 -12.65 -3.42 9.56
N HIS A 7 -11.44 -3.80 9.95
CA HIS A 7 -10.49 -2.98 10.69
C HIS A 7 -9.11 -2.95 10.03
N PRO A 8 -8.99 -2.50 8.76
CA PRO A 8 -7.73 -2.54 8.02
C PRO A 8 -6.68 -1.56 8.52
N SER A 9 -7.08 -0.61 9.36
CA SER A 9 -6.18 0.38 10.00
C SER A 9 -5.62 -0.09 11.34
N GLU A 10 -6.09 -1.22 11.85
CA GLU A 10 -5.54 -1.81 13.08
C GLU A 10 -4.27 -2.62 12.76
N PRO A 11 -3.19 -2.51 13.57
CA PRO A 11 -2.02 -3.37 13.47
C PRO A 11 -2.42 -4.84 13.60
N LEU A 12 -1.85 -5.68 12.75
CA LEU A 12 -2.22 -7.10 12.71
C LEU A 12 -1.91 -7.85 14.02
N ASP A 13 -0.78 -7.52 14.63
CA ASP A 13 -0.34 -8.09 15.91
C ASP A 13 -1.30 -7.73 17.05
N SER A 14 -1.77 -6.48 17.13
CA SER A 14 -2.77 -6.04 18.09
C SER A 14 -4.08 -6.81 17.95
N ALA A 15 -4.56 -6.98 16.71
CA ALA A 15 -5.76 -7.76 16.44
C ALA A 15 -5.56 -9.24 16.83
N MET A 16 -4.41 -9.84 16.50
CA MET A 16 -4.08 -11.22 16.85
C MET A 16 -4.03 -11.41 18.36
N GLU A 17 -3.34 -10.51 19.09
CA GLU A 17 -3.27 -10.54 20.55
C GLU A 17 -4.64 -10.46 21.18
N HIS A 18 -5.49 -9.52 20.74
CA HIS A 18 -6.85 -9.39 21.24
C HIS A 18 -7.62 -10.71 21.15
N PHE A 19 -7.57 -11.40 20.03
CA PHE A 19 -8.29 -12.66 19.85
C PHE A 19 -7.68 -13.82 20.65
N VAL A 20 -6.35 -13.91 20.74
CA VAL A 20 -5.70 -14.96 21.52
C VAL A 20 -6.01 -14.81 23.01
N ARG A 21 -5.89 -13.58 23.57
CA ARG A 21 -6.19 -13.34 24.98
C ARG A 21 -7.68 -13.52 25.31
N ARG A 22 -8.56 -13.27 24.38
CA ARG A 22 -9.99 -13.54 24.56
C ARG A 22 -10.29 -15.04 24.68
N GLU A 23 -9.66 -15.88 23.86
CA GLU A 23 -9.85 -17.34 23.86
C GLU A 23 -9.02 -18.03 24.95
N ILE A 24 -7.87 -17.49 25.32
CA ILE A 24 -6.94 -18.01 26.32
C ILE A 24 -6.53 -16.86 27.25
N PRO A 25 -7.36 -16.51 28.26
CA PRO A 25 -7.10 -15.37 29.15
C PRO A 25 -5.78 -15.40 29.89
N GLU A 26 -5.33 -16.60 30.27
CA GLU A 26 -4.09 -16.83 31.02
C GLU A 26 -2.86 -17.04 30.13
N VAL A 27 -2.94 -16.72 28.82
CA VAL A 27 -1.82 -16.92 27.89
C VAL A 27 -0.60 -16.10 28.34
N THR A 28 0.53 -16.77 28.45
CA THR A 28 1.81 -16.12 28.72
C THR A 28 2.38 -15.46 27.46
N GLU A 29 3.28 -14.49 27.61
CA GLU A 29 3.95 -13.83 26.49
C GLU A 29 4.66 -14.83 25.55
N ARG A 30 5.28 -15.88 26.13
CA ARG A 30 5.95 -16.93 25.36
C ARG A 30 4.97 -17.73 24.49
N GLU A 31 3.82 -18.08 25.04
CA GLU A 31 2.78 -18.80 24.32
C GLU A 31 2.12 -17.90 23.26
N LEU A 32 1.92 -16.62 23.57
CA LEU A 32 1.42 -15.63 22.62
C LEU A 32 2.33 -15.52 21.40
N MET A 33 3.65 -15.40 21.63
CA MET A 33 4.63 -15.38 20.53
C MET A 33 4.62 -16.66 19.70
N ALA A 34 4.44 -17.82 20.34
CA ALA A 34 4.31 -19.10 19.64
C ALA A 34 3.02 -19.15 18.80
N CYS A 35 1.91 -18.62 19.31
CA CYS A 35 0.66 -18.46 18.54
C CYS A 35 0.88 -17.57 17.30
N PHE A 36 1.54 -16.43 17.46
CA PHE A 36 1.81 -15.52 16.35
C PHE A 36 2.65 -16.18 15.25
N ALA A 37 3.69 -16.94 15.64
CA ALA A 37 4.50 -17.69 14.67
C ALA A 37 3.66 -18.70 13.86
N GLY A 38 2.64 -19.32 14.48
CA GLY A 38 1.70 -20.21 13.80
C GLY A 38 0.68 -19.50 12.92
N MET A 39 0.50 -18.18 13.07
CA MET A 39 -0.52 -17.39 12.36
C MET A 39 0.03 -16.53 11.21
N LEU A 40 1.25 -16.78 10.72
CA LEU A 40 1.85 -16.04 9.60
C LEU A 40 0.96 -16.04 8.34
N PHE A 41 0.12 -17.04 8.17
CA PHE A 41 -0.85 -17.09 7.07
C PHE A 41 -1.88 -15.94 7.11
N LEU A 42 -2.19 -15.40 8.30
CA LEU A 42 -3.09 -14.25 8.43
C LEU A 42 -2.48 -12.99 7.82
N ASP A 43 -1.19 -12.77 8.04
CA ASP A 43 -0.47 -11.67 7.41
C ASP A 43 -0.46 -11.80 5.88
N MET A 44 -0.13 -12.98 5.36
CA MET A 44 -0.16 -13.27 3.93
C MET A 44 -1.56 -13.06 3.33
N TYR A 45 -2.59 -13.54 4.04
CA TYR A 45 -3.98 -13.36 3.62
C TYR A 45 -4.36 -11.87 3.58
N ASN A 46 -4.07 -11.12 4.66
CA ASN A 46 -4.40 -9.71 4.79
C ASN A 46 -3.77 -8.88 3.67
N ARG A 47 -2.47 -9.09 3.42
CA ARG A 47 -1.75 -8.45 2.31
C ARG A 47 -2.36 -8.76 0.96
N THR A 48 -2.61 -10.04 0.69
CA THR A 48 -3.16 -10.47 -0.61
C THR A 48 -4.57 -9.94 -0.81
N TYR A 49 -5.40 -9.98 0.22
CA TYR A 49 -6.77 -9.49 0.18
C TYR A 49 -6.81 -7.99 -0.17
N PHE A 50 -6.20 -7.14 0.64
CA PHE A 50 -6.28 -5.69 0.43
C PHE A 50 -5.58 -5.22 -0.84
N ARG A 51 -4.46 -5.82 -1.23
CA ARG A 51 -3.84 -5.53 -2.52
C ARG A 51 -4.76 -5.90 -3.69
N GLY A 52 -5.41 -7.04 -3.60
CA GLY A 52 -6.39 -7.47 -4.59
C GLY A 52 -7.60 -6.54 -4.67
N GLU A 53 -8.19 -6.18 -3.51
CA GLU A 53 -9.35 -5.28 -3.45
C GLU A 53 -9.01 -3.87 -3.97
N THR A 54 -7.87 -3.32 -3.59
CA THR A 54 -7.42 -2.00 -4.06
C THR A 54 -7.27 -1.98 -5.60
N VAL A 55 -6.59 -2.98 -6.17
CA VAL A 55 -6.43 -3.09 -7.63
C VAL A 55 -7.77 -3.34 -8.32
N ARG A 56 -8.60 -4.25 -7.78
CA ARG A 56 -9.93 -4.53 -8.33
C ARG A 56 -10.79 -3.27 -8.37
N THR A 57 -10.85 -2.53 -7.28
CA THR A 57 -11.65 -1.30 -7.19
C THR A 57 -11.23 -0.27 -8.22
N LEU A 58 -9.93 -0.06 -8.41
CA LEU A 58 -9.41 0.83 -9.44
C LEU A 58 -9.78 0.37 -10.85
N VAL A 59 -9.50 -0.90 -11.17
CA VAL A 59 -9.73 -1.50 -12.49
C VAL A 59 -11.21 -1.49 -12.86
N ASP A 60 -12.08 -1.86 -11.92
CA ASP A 60 -13.53 -1.94 -12.13
C ASP A 60 -14.20 -0.56 -12.27
N ASN A 61 -13.48 0.51 -11.93
CA ASN A 61 -13.94 1.89 -12.08
C ASN A 61 -13.11 2.71 -13.11
N GLY A 62 -12.57 2.04 -14.13
CA GLY A 62 -11.99 2.67 -15.30
C GLY A 62 -10.53 3.14 -15.17
N VAL A 63 -9.86 2.82 -14.07
CA VAL A 63 -8.44 3.13 -13.92
C VAL A 63 -7.59 2.01 -14.52
N ARG A 64 -6.72 2.36 -15.45
CA ARG A 64 -5.75 1.40 -16.00
C ARG A 64 -4.61 1.16 -15.02
N VAL A 65 -4.47 -0.08 -14.56
CA VAL A 65 -3.47 -0.50 -13.57
C VAL A 65 -2.50 -1.50 -14.17
N HIS A 66 -1.20 -1.19 -14.12
CA HIS A 66 -0.12 -2.11 -14.49
C HIS A 66 0.33 -2.89 -13.27
N VAL A 67 0.24 -4.20 -13.32
CA VAL A 67 0.70 -5.10 -12.26
C VAL A 67 1.87 -5.95 -12.72
N PHE A 68 2.80 -6.22 -11.80
CA PHE A 68 3.99 -7.03 -12.02
C PHE A 68 4.05 -8.16 -11.00
N GLY A 69 4.59 -9.30 -11.40
CA GLY A 69 4.65 -10.50 -10.59
C GLY A 69 3.58 -11.52 -10.95
N LYS A 70 3.56 -12.62 -10.21
CA LYS A 70 2.65 -13.75 -10.42
C LYS A 70 1.40 -13.62 -9.54
N GLY A 71 0.33 -14.29 -9.93
CA GLY A 71 -0.91 -14.39 -9.14
C GLY A 71 -1.97 -13.36 -9.53
N TRP A 72 -1.61 -12.26 -10.19
CA TRP A 72 -2.55 -11.25 -10.66
C TRP A 72 -3.53 -11.76 -11.72
N GLU A 73 -3.14 -12.78 -12.46
CA GLU A 73 -4.00 -13.49 -13.43
C GLU A 73 -5.22 -14.16 -12.78
N ASN A 74 -5.18 -14.39 -11.47
CA ASN A 74 -6.28 -14.96 -10.71
C ASN A 74 -7.24 -13.90 -10.15
N LEU A 75 -6.90 -12.61 -10.26
CA LEU A 75 -7.76 -11.53 -9.78
C LEU A 75 -8.98 -11.37 -10.70
N LYS A 76 -10.14 -11.69 -10.16
CA LYS A 76 -11.41 -11.51 -10.87
C LYS A 76 -11.82 -10.04 -10.85
N VAL A 77 -11.95 -9.44 -12.02
CA VAL A 77 -12.35 -8.05 -12.24
C VAL A 77 -13.49 -7.99 -13.27
N LYS A 78 -14.29 -6.93 -13.22
CA LYS A 78 -15.39 -6.68 -14.19
C LYS A 78 -14.86 -6.11 -15.51
N HIS A 79 -13.77 -5.35 -15.46
CA HIS A 79 -13.17 -4.64 -16.59
C HIS A 79 -11.72 -5.08 -16.83
N PRO A 80 -11.49 -6.32 -17.32
CA PRO A 80 -10.15 -6.88 -17.49
C PRO A 80 -9.26 -6.09 -18.46
N GLU A 81 -9.84 -5.29 -19.36
CA GLU A 81 -9.12 -4.39 -20.27
C GLU A 81 -8.33 -3.30 -19.55
N ASN A 82 -8.67 -2.99 -18.30
CA ASN A 82 -7.97 -2.03 -17.46
C ASN A 82 -6.86 -2.66 -16.61
N LEU A 83 -6.80 -4.00 -16.50
CA LEU A 83 -5.77 -4.72 -15.76
C LEU A 83 -4.66 -5.18 -16.70
N ILE A 84 -3.54 -4.48 -16.67
CA ILE A 84 -2.40 -4.77 -17.54
C ILE A 84 -1.44 -5.71 -16.82
N LEU A 85 -1.49 -6.98 -17.21
CA LEU A 85 -0.66 -8.04 -16.64
C LEU A 85 0.73 -8.04 -17.30
N ASN A 86 1.78 -7.81 -16.53
CA ASN A 86 3.16 -7.88 -17.03
C ASN A 86 3.85 -9.21 -16.68
N GLY A 87 3.18 -10.11 -15.96
CA GLY A 87 3.48 -11.54 -15.82
C GLY A 87 4.82 -11.94 -15.19
N ARG A 88 5.83 -11.07 -15.20
CA ARG A 88 7.17 -11.38 -14.69
C ARG A 88 7.44 -10.73 -13.33
N GLN A 89 8.21 -11.42 -12.54
CA GLN A 89 8.79 -10.84 -11.33
C GLN A 89 9.96 -9.91 -11.73
N LEU A 90 10.02 -8.76 -11.10
CA LEU A 90 11.05 -7.75 -11.35
C LEU A 90 12.10 -7.80 -10.24
N ASP A 91 13.34 -7.55 -10.60
CA ASP A 91 14.36 -7.21 -9.63
C ASP A 91 14.25 -5.71 -9.19
N SER A 92 15.01 -5.33 -8.17
CA SER A 92 14.96 -3.97 -7.62
C SER A 92 15.35 -2.89 -8.64
N ALA A 93 16.32 -3.15 -9.52
CA ALA A 93 16.76 -2.20 -10.52
C ALA A 93 15.71 -2.01 -11.63
N GLU A 94 15.04 -3.09 -12.02
CA GLU A 94 13.91 -3.04 -12.95
C GLU A 94 12.73 -2.29 -12.35
N CYS A 95 12.40 -2.52 -11.07
CA CYS A 95 11.34 -1.79 -10.36
C CYS A 95 11.59 -0.28 -10.41
N VAL A 96 12.81 0.18 -10.12
CA VAL A 96 13.19 1.60 -10.18
C VAL A 96 12.99 2.17 -11.59
N LYS A 97 13.40 1.44 -12.65
CA LYS A 97 13.20 1.87 -14.05
C LYS A 97 11.73 2.05 -14.40
N ILE A 98 10.86 1.16 -13.90
CA ILE A 98 9.43 1.24 -14.14
C ILE A 98 8.82 2.42 -13.38
N ILE A 99 9.18 2.59 -12.10
CA ILE A 99 8.67 3.68 -11.27
C ILE A 99 9.00 5.04 -11.88
N ARG A 100 10.18 5.24 -12.46
CA ARG A 100 10.56 6.47 -13.18
C ARG A 100 9.64 6.84 -14.34
N ASN A 101 8.93 5.87 -14.91
CA ASN A 101 7.98 6.06 -16.01
C ASN A 101 6.52 5.93 -15.54
N THR A 102 6.30 5.91 -14.23
CA THR A 102 4.98 5.75 -13.62
C THR A 102 4.49 7.09 -13.10
N LYS A 103 3.22 7.40 -13.33
CA LYS A 103 2.60 8.63 -12.80
C LYS A 103 2.29 8.49 -11.31
N LEU A 104 1.62 7.39 -10.95
CA LEU A 104 1.19 7.06 -9.59
C LEU A 104 1.71 5.67 -9.24
N ALA A 105 2.54 5.58 -8.21
CA ALA A 105 3.03 4.31 -7.68
C ALA A 105 2.15 3.88 -6.51
N LEU A 106 1.32 2.86 -6.74
CA LEU A 106 0.40 2.32 -5.74
C LEU A 106 1.13 1.46 -4.72
N ASN A 107 0.92 1.75 -3.46
CA ASN A 107 1.37 0.97 -2.33
C ASN A 107 0.19 0.64 -1.40
N THR A 108 0.17 -0.57 -0.83
CA THR A 108 -0.85 -1.04 0.10
C THR A 108 -0.18 -1.76 1.26
N MET A 109 -0.39 -1.26 2.49
CA MET A 109 0.27 -1.72 3.73
C MET A 109 -0.75 -2.03 4.83
N PRO A 110 -1.67 -2.99 4.69
CA PRO A 110 -2.77 -3.20 5.64
C PRO A 110 -2.31 -3.65 7.03
N TRP A 111 -1.07 -4.08 7.17
CA TRP A 111 -0.52 -4.65 8.41
C TRP A 111 0.49 -3.74 9.12
N PHE A 112 1.06 -2.75 8.42
CA PHE A 112 2.21 -1.97 8.89
C PHE A 112 1.79 -0.54 9.18
N LYS A 113 1.12 -0.33 10.32
CA LYS A 113 0.49 0.95 10.63
C LYS A 113 1.37 1.92 11.44
N ASP A 114 2.48 1.43 12.03
CA ASP A 114 3.42 2.26 12.79
C ASP A 114 4.71 2.58 12.04
N GLY A 115 4.76 2.37 10.73
CA GLY A 115 5.95 2.60 9.93
C GLY A 115 5.66 2.95 8.48
N ALA A 116 6.69 2.85 7.64
CA ALA A 116 6.62 3.12 6.21
C ALA A 116 7.35 2.03 5.41
N HIS A 117 6.78 1.65 4.28
CA HIS A 117 7.44 0.77 3.34
C HIS A 117 8.41 1.58 2.45
N ASP A 118 9.56 0.99 2.12
CA ASP A 118 10.60 1.60 1.26
C ASP A 118 10.09 2.02 -0.13
N ARG A 119 9.05 1.37 -0.65
CA ARG A 119 8.41 1.72 -1.93
C ARG A 119 7.89 3.15 -1.98
N ILE A 120 7.48 3.71 -0.85
CA ILE A 120 6.99 5.08 -0.75
C ILE A 120 8.13 6.04 -1.10
N PHE A 121 9.26 5.89 -0.42
CA PHE A 121 10.46 6.70 -0.66
C PHE A 121 11.07 6.44 -2.04
N THR A 122 11.02 5.19 -2.50
CA THR A 122 11.45 4.83 -3.86
C THR A 122 10.62 5.55 -4.92
N ALA A 123 9.31 5.68 -4.74
CA ALA A 123 8.45 6.44 -5.64
C ALA A 123 8.81 7.93 -5.64
N MET A 124 8.93 8.55 -4.47
CA MET A 124 9.30 9.96 -4.31
C MET A 124 10.66 10.26 -4.96
N LEU A 125 11.69 9.46 -4.66
CA LEU A 125 13.05 9.61 -5.21
C LEU A 125 13.15 9.31 -6.72
N ASN A 126 12.15 8.69 -7.32
CA ASN A 126 12.09 8.42 -8.75
C ASN A 126 11.01 9.23 -9.48
N LYS A 127 10.55 10.32 -8.86
CA LYS A 127 9.62 11.29 -9.47
C LYS A 127 8.29 10.67 -9.91
N ALA A 128 7.76 9.78 -9.09
CA ALA A 128 6.39 9.30 -9.16
C ALA A 128 5.62 9.74 -7.91
N VAL A 129 4.33 10.06 -8.04
CA VAL A 129 3.50 10.29 -6.86
C VAL A 129 3.33 8.97 -6.13
N SER A 130 3.71 8.91 -4.86
CA SER A 130 3.39 7.78 -4.00
C SER A 130 1.92 7.85 -3.60
N LEU A 131 1.13 6.85 -4.00
CA LEU A 131 -0.26 6.69 -3.62
C LEU A 131 -0.33 5.52 -2.63
N THR A 132 -0.61 5.79 -1.36
CA THR A 132 -0.48 4.79 -0.30
C THR A 132 -1.61 4.87 0.72
N ASP A 133 -2.00 3.73 1.31
CA ASP A 133 -2.77 3.74 2.53
C ASP A 133 -1.92 4.29 3.67
N GLY A 134 -2.56 5.08 4.54
CA GLY A 134 -1.87 5.79 5.60
C GLY A 134 -1.40 4.87 6.73
N SER A 135 -0.33 5.27 7.39
CA SER A 135 0.06 4.80 8.71
C SER A 135 0.17 5.96 9.67
N ILE A 136 0.24 5.72 10.97
CA ILE A 136 0.45 6.75 11.99
C ILE A 136 1.74 7.51 11.66
N TYR A 137 2.84 6.79 11.48
CA TYR A 137 4.14 7.36 11.10
C TYR A 137 4.08 8.24 9.84
N LEU A 138 3.38 7.79 8.79
CA LEU A 138 3.29 8.55 7.55
C LEU A 138 2.44 9.81 7.71
N LYS A 139 1.31 9.73 8.42
CA LYS A 139 0.41 10.86 8.63
C LYS A 139 1.01 11.94 9.54
N GLU A 140 1.88 11.57 10.49
CA GLU A 140 2.64 12.53 11.30
C GLU A 140 3.73 13.25 10.50
N ARG A 141 4.28 12.60 9.50
CA ARG A 141 5.46 13.07 8.78
C ARG A 141 5.16 13.74 7.44
N PHE A 142 4.09 13.35 6.77
CA PHE A 142 3.77 13.77 5.40
C PHE A 142 2.37 14.38 5.30
N CYS A 143 2.26 15.41 4.44
CA CYS A 143 0.99 16.06 4.14
C CYS A 143 0.37 15.46 2.87
N ASP A 144 -0.90 15.07 2.98
CA ASP A 144 -1.70 14.59 1.85
C ASP A 144 -1.80 15.66 0.75
N GLY A 145 -1.68 15.22 -0.50
CA GLY A 145 -1.76 16.08 -1.68
C GLY A 145 -0.59 17.06 -1.86
N LYS A 146 0.44 16.99 -1.01
CA LYS A 146 1.66 17.80 -1.08
C LYS A 146 2.92 16.93 -1.19
N ASP A 147 3.10 16.00 -0.26
CA ASP A 147 4.25 15.09 -0.23
C ASP A 147 3.96 13.78 -1.00
N LEU A 148 2.75 13.30 -0.85
CA LEU A 148 2.24 12.06 -1.42
C LEU A 148 0.71 12.12 -1.48
N ALA A 149 0.06 11.04 -1.87
CA ALA A 149 -1.40 10.92 -1.82
C ALA A 149 -1.78 9.76 -0.90
N PHE A 150 -2.62 10.04 0.10
CA PHE A 150 -3.20 9.02 0.95
C PHE A 150 -4.55 8.54 0.43
N TYR A 151 -4.85 7.27 0.67
CA TYR A 151 -6.18 6.70 0.57
C TYR A 151 -6.47 5.83 1.80
N GLU A 152 -7.74 5.54 2.05
CA GLU A 152 -8.17 4.76 3.21
C GLU A 152 -8.67 3.39 2.75
N LEU A 153 -8.20 2.33 3.40
CA LEU A 153 -8.61 0.95 3.08
C LEU A 153 -10.08 0.67 3.45
N GLU A 154 -10.63 1.43 4.39
CA GLU A 154 -12.03 1.41 4.76
C GLU A 154 -12.94 2.03 3.68
N HIS A 155 -12.40 2.90 2.84
CA HIS A 155 -13.12 3.70 1.86
C HIS A 155 -12.52 3.56 0.46
N LEU A 156 -12.26 2.31 0.04
CA LEU A 156 -11.72 2.01 -1.30
C LEU A 156 -12.63 2.47 -2.45
N ASP A 157 -13.91 2.63 -2.20
CA ASP A 157 -14.90 3.15 -3.15
C ASP A 157 -14.60 4.60 -3.59
N ALA A 158 -13.96 5.42 -2.76
CA ALA A 158 -13.55 6.77 -3.09
C ALA A 158 -12.22 6.84 -3.90
N LEU A 159 -11.41 5.79 -3.87
CA LEU A 159 -10.09 5.78 -4.47
C LEU A 159 -10.07 5.99 -6.00
N PRO A 160 -10.99 5.40 -6.79
CA PRO A 160 -10.99 5.63 -8.24
C PRO A 160 -11.20 7.09 -8.63
N GLU A 161 -12.13 7.79 -7.97
CA GLU A 161 -12.38 9.22 -8.21
C GLU A 161 -11.14 10.05 -7.87
N GLN A 162 -10.50 9.79 -6.73
CA GLN A 162 -9.25 10.42 -6.34
C GLN A 162 -8.17 10.25 -7.41
N VAL A 163 -7.95 9.01 -7.89
CA VAL A 163 -6.94 8.72 -8.90
C VAL A 163 -7.25 9.39 -10.23
N LEU A 164 -8.49 9.32 -10.71
CA LEU A 164 -8.91 9.95 -11.96
C LEU A 164 -8.80 11.48 -11.89
N SER A 165 -9.17 12.07 -10.76
CA SER A 165 -8.97 13.50 -10.49
C SER A 165 -7.50 13.89 -10.57
N MET A 166 -6.61 13.14 -9.92
CA MET A 166 -5.16 13.41 -9.97
C MET A 166 -4.63 13.31 -11.40
N LEU A 167 -5.00 12.26 -12.14
CA LEU A 167 -4.59 12.08 -13.53
C LEU A 167 -5.10 13.19 -14.46
N GLY A 168 -6.26 13.76 -14.13
CA GLY A 168 -6.85 14.92 -14.83
C GLY A 168 -6.16 16.26 -14.53
N HIS A 169 -5.32 16.33 -13.50
CA HIS A 169 -4.64 17.55 -13.06
C HIS A 169 -3.10 17.42 -13.09
N PRO A 170 -2.49 17.27 -14.29
CA PRO A 170 -1.05 16.98 -14.41
C PRO A 170 -0.14 18.07 -13.82
N LYS A 171 -0.59 19.32 -13.76
CA LYS A 171 0.16 20.41 -13.12
C LYS A 171 0.29 20.17 -11.62
N LYS A 172 -0.83 19.85 -10.94
CA LYS A 172 -0.83 19.56 -9.51
C LYS A 172 0.00 18.31 -9.19
N MET A 173 -0.09 17.28 -10.01
CA MET A 173 0.78 16.09 -9.86
C MET A 173 2.26 16.45 -9.95
N LYS A 174 2.63 17.32 -10.90
CA LYS A 174 4.01 17.78 -11.05
C LYS A 174 4.51 18.54 -9.82
N GLU A 175 3.68 19.38 -9.21
CA GLU A 175 4.00 20.09 -7.97
C GLU A 175 4.26 19.10 -6.81
N ILE A 176 3.41 18.09 -6.65
CA ILE A 176 3.60 17.02 -5.67
C ILE A 176 4.93 16.30 -5.91
N ILE A 177 5.20 15.90 -7.17
CA ILE A 177 6.41 15.18 -7.54
C ILE A 177 7.67 16.00 -7.23
N GLU A 178 7.70 17.26 -7.59
CA GLU A 178 8.86 18.13 -7.38
C GLU A 178 9.11 18.32 -5.88
N TYR A 179 8.07 18.66 -5.12
CA TYR A 179 8.16 18.85 -3.68
C TYR A 179 8.59 17.57 -2.95
N SER A 180 7.96 16.44 -3.26
CA SER A 180 8.25 15.17 -2.62
C SER A 180 9.67 14.67 -2.93
N TYR A 181 10.13 14.87 -4.17
CA TYR A 181 11.48 14.51 -4.58
C TYR A 181 12.56 15.29 -3.81
N GLU A 182 12.41 16.62 -3.75
CA GLU A 182 13.36 17.48 -3.02
C GLU A 182 13.42 17.12 -1.54
N ARG A 183 12.27 16.91 -0.93
CA ARG A 183 12.18 16.51 0.47
C ARG A 183 12.83 15.14 0.71
N ALA A 184 12.45 14.13 -0.07
CA ALA A 184 12.98 12.78 0.09
C ALA A 184 14.49 12.72 -0.15
N LEU A 185 14.99 13.50 -1.11
CA LEU A 185 16.43 13.61 -1.36
C LEU A 185 17.19 14.19 -0.15
N LYS A 186 16.57 15.14 0.54
CA LYS A 186 17.17 15.80 1.70
C LYS A 186 17.06 14.98 2.99
N GLU A 187 15.94 14.24 3.20
CA GLU A 187 15.60 13.70 4.51
C GLU A 187 15.50 12.19 4.55
N ASP A 188 15.24 11.52 3.39
CA ASP A 188 14.80 10.13 3.38
C ASP A 188 15.70 9.18 2.58
N THR A 189 16.91 9.61 2.22
CA THR A 189 17.90 8.73 1.61
C THR A 189 18.60 7.86 2.66
N TRP A 190 19.17 6.74 2.24
CA TRP A 190 19.99 5.89 3.13
C TRP A 190 21.18 6.62 3.75
N ALA A 191 21.68 7.69 3.10
CA ALA A 191 22.75 8.52 3.63
C ALA A 191 22.30 9.43 4.79
N ASN A 192 21.00 9.63 4.94
CA ASN A 192 20.41 10.53 5.94
C ASN A 192 19.85 9.77 7.17
N ARG A 193 19.97 8.44 7.17
CA ARG A 193 19.47 7.54 8.23
C ARG A 193 20.54 7.05 9.16
#